data_4c24fef317a845fd8bb93864b142ef62
#
_entry.id   4c24fef317a845fd8bb93864b142ef62
#
_cell.length_a   1.000
_cell.length_b   1.000
_cell.length_c   1.000
_cell.angle_alpha   90.00
_cell.angle_beta   90.00
_cell.angle_gamma   90.00
#
_symmetry.space_group_name_H-M   'P 1'
#
loop_
_entity.id
_entity.type
_entity.pdbx_description
1 polymer ?
#
loop_
_entity_poly.entity_id
_entity_poly.type
_entity_poly.pdbx_seq_one_letter_code
_entity_poly.pdbx_strand_id
1 'polypeptide(L)'
;MIARGVRRLLRARGFSSVTELALADGRRADIAAVNGDGEVLIVEIKSSPTDFRADRKWRDYAACCDRLYFAISEHTPVDVMPLEAGLIVADPYGAEIVREAELTFVTKPTLC
;
A
#
# COMPACT_ATOMS: atom_id res chain seq x y z
N MET A 1 8.19 13.52 3.48
CA MET A 1 8.06 12.06 3.32
C MET A 1 6.61 11.70 3.07
N ILE A 2 6.34 10.93 2.02
CA ILE A 2 4.96 10.66 1.58
C ILE A 2 4.19 9.72 2.51
N ALA A 3 4.86 8.93 3.34
CA ALA A 3 4.17 8.05 4.29
C ALA A 3 3.19 8.80 5.19
N ARG A 4 3.56 9.99 5.61
CA ARG A 4 2.71 10.82 6.47
C ARG A 4 1.41 11.20 5.76
N GLY A 5 1.52 11.60 4.49
CA GLY A 5 0.34 11.95 3.70
C GLY A 5 -0.56 10.74 3.47
N VAL A 6 0.03 9.57 3.19
CA VAL A 6 -0.71 8.33 3.03
C VAL A 6 -1.46 7.98 4.31
N ARG A 7 -0.81 8.07 5.46
CA ARG A 7 -1.45 7.75 6.73
C ARG A 7 -2.62 8.69 7.05
N ARG A 8 -2.50 9.97 6.68
CA ARG A 8 -3.60 10.92 6.83
C ARG A 8 -4.80 10.52 5.98
N LEU A 9 -4.55 10.12 4.72
CA LEU A 9 -5.60 9.64 3.83
C LEU A 9 -6.29 8.43 4.43
N LEU A 10 -5.53 7.46 4.93
CA LEU A 10 -6.09 6.23 5.49
C LEU A 10 -6.92 6.53 6.73
N ARG A 11 -6.47 7.43 7.59
CA ARG A 11 -7.24 7.84 8.77
C ARG A 11 -8.57 8.46 8.37
N ALA A 12 -8.58 9.30 7.34
CA ALA A 12 -9.81 9.93 6.86
C ALA A 12 -10.79 8.90 6.31
N ARG A 13 -10.31 7.75 5.89
CA ARG A 13 -11.14 6.65 5.39
C ARG A 13 -11.47 5.62 6.46
N GLY A 14 -11.16 5.91 7.71
CA GLY A 14 -11.51 5.03 8.83
C GLY A 14 -10.51 3.93 9.13
N PHE A 15 -9.29 4.05 8.62
CA PHE A 15 -8.23 3.06 8.86
C PHE A 15 -7.25 3.54 9.91
N SER A 16 -6.85 2.62 10.79
CA SER A 16 -5.72 2.81 11.68
C SER A 16 -4.51 2.16 11.05
N SER A 17 -3.38 2.84 11.03
CA SER A 17 -2.20 2.37 10.33
C SER A 17 -0.95 2.35 11.21
N VAL A 18 -0.02 1.48 10.84
CA VAL A 18 1.33 1.43 11.40
C VAL A 18 2.33 1.39 10.26
N THR A 19 3.53 1.86 10.52
CA THR A 19 4.61 1.83 9.54
C THR A 19 5.58 0.70 9.86
N GLU A 20 6.21 0.19 8.82
CA GLU A 20 7.28 -0.81 8.92
C GLU A 20 6.86 -2.03 9.73
N LEU A 21 5.68 -2.57 9.43
CA LEU A 21 5.20 -3.76 10.11
C LEU A 21 5.92 -5.00 9.61
N ALA A 22 6.52 -5.75 10.54
CA ALA A 22 7.16 -7.02 10.21
C ALA A 22 6.08 -8.08 9.94
N LEU A 23 6.21 -8.79 8.83
CA LEU A 23 5.31 -9.87 8.45
C LEU A 23 5.93 -11.22 8.82
N ALA A 24 5.09 -12.24 8.93
CA ALA A 24 5.54 -13.57 9.36
C ALA A 24 6.57 -14.18 8.40
N ASP A 25 6.53 -13.82 7.13
CA ASP A 25 7.48 -14.31 6.12
C ASP A 25 8.84 -13.60 6.13
N GLY A 26 9.05 -12.69 7.09
CA GLY A 26 10.29 -11.95 7.22
C GLY A 26 10.34 -10.63 6.46
N ARG A 27 9.31 -10.34 5.65
CA ARG A 27 9.21 -9.06 4.94
C ARG A 27 8.68 -8.00 5.87
N ARG A 28 8.78 -6.76 5.43
CA ARG A 28 8.29 -5.61 6.19
C ARG A 28 7.41 -4.76 5.29
N ALA A 29 6.14 -4.58 5.67
CA ALA A 29 5.24 -3.69 4.96
C ALA A 29 5.56 -2.24 5.32
N ASP A 30 5.64 -1.37 4.33
CA ASP A 30 5.90 0.05 4.59
C ASP A 30 4.79 0.67 5.42
N ILE A 31 3.54 0.41 5.06
CA ILE A 31 2.36 0.81 5.83
C ILE A 31 1.37 -0.35 5.83
N ALA A 32 0.87 -0.70 6.99
CA ALA A 32 -0.23 -1.64 7.13
C ALA A 32 -1.37 -0.96 7.87
N ALA A 33 -2.60 -1.18 7.44
CA ALA A 33 -3.76 -0.51 8.00
C ALA A 33 -4.94 -1.46 8.11
N VAL A 34 -5.81 -1.18 9.08
CA VAL A 34 -7.01 -1.97 9.31
C VAL A 34 -8.16 -1.04 9.67
N ASN A 35 -9.36 -1.36 9.21
CA ASN A 35 -10.57 -0.61 9.56
C ASN A 35 -11.45 -1.39 10.55
N GLY A 36 -12.57 -0.80 10.94
CA GLY A 36 -13.49 -1.40 11.90
C GLY A 36 -14.17 -2.68 11.38
N ASP A 37 -14.20 -2.91 10.09
CA ASP A 37 -14.75 -4.12 9.48
C ASP A 37 -13.72 -5.24 9.34
N GLY A 38 -12.48 -4.98 9.78
CA GLY A 38 -11.40 -5.95 9.67
C GLY A 38 -10.76 -6.01 8.30
N GLU A 39 -11.04 -5.06 7.42
CA GLU A 39 -10.36 -4.98 6.12
C GLU A 39 -8.91 -4.56 6.34
N VAL A 40 -7.99 -5.26 5.70
CA VAL A 40 -6.55 -5.03 5.83
C VAL A 40 -6.02 -4.47 4.52
N LEU A 41 -5.33 -3.34 4.63
CA LEU A 41 -4.62 -2.72 3.50
C LEU A 41 -3.13 -2.76 3.75
N ILE A 42 -2.37 -2.98 2.68
CA ILE A 42 -0.92 -2.73 2.70
C ILE A 42 -0.64 -1.68 1.64
N VAL A 43 0.18 -0.70 2.00
CA VAL A 43 0.66 0.33 1.08
C VAL A 43 2.17 0.25 1.02
N GLU A 44 2.69 0.01 -0.18
CA GLU A 44 4.13 0.00 -0.44
C GLU A 44 4.53 1.31 -1.09
N ILE A 45 5.54 1.97 -0.53
CA ILE A 45 6.00 3.27 -1.01
C ILE A 45 7.12 3.04 -2.02
N LYS A 46 6.99 3.63 -3.20
CA LYS A 46 8.00 3.54 -4.26
C LYS A 46 8.47 4.93 -4.60
N SER A 47 9.77 5.15 -4.51
CA SER A 47 10.37 6.46 -4.72
C SER A 47 10.77 6.70 -6.17
N SER A 48 10.84 5.65 -6.99
CA SER A 48 11.23 5.79 -8.39
C SER A 48 10.71 4.61 -9.22
N PRO A 49 10.62 4.75 -10.55
CA PRO A 49 10.30 3.62 -11.43
C PRO A 49 11.30 2.48 -11.30
N THR A 50 12.56 2.78 -11.05
CA THR A 50 13.59 1.76 -10.85
C THR A 50 13.31 0.92 -9.62
N ASP A 51 12.90 1.55 -8.52
CA ASP A 51 12.52 0.82 -7.31
C ASP A 51 11.42 -0.17 -7.60
N PHE A 52 10.41 0.26 -8.36
CA PHE A 52 9.30 -0.61 -8.70
C PHE A 52 9.73 -1.78 -9.59
N ARG A 53 10.52 -1.50 -10.61
CA ARG A 53 10.98 -2.54 -11.54
C ARG A 53 11.86 -3.58 -10.85
N ALA A 54 12.60 -3.19 -9.83
CA ALA A 54 13.43 -4.09 -9.06
C ALA A 54 12.62 -4.94 -8.08
N ASP A 55 11.40 -4.52 -7.77
CA ASP A 55 10.55 -5.22 -6.82
C ASP A 55 9.74 -6.29 -7.54
N ARG A 56 10.12 -7.55 -7.32
CA ARG A 56 9.41 -8.71 -7.86
C ARG A 56 8.57 -9.40 -6.81
N LYS A 57 8.47 -8.82 -5.61
CA LYS A 57 7.86 -9.44 -4.44
C LYS A 57 6.53 -8.83 -4.07
N TRP A 58 6.05 -7.83 -4.83
CA TRP A 58 4.83 -7.13 -4.45
C TRP A 58 3.60 -8.06 -4.37
N ARG A 59 3.59 -9.12 -5.18
CA ARG A 59 2.49 -10.11 -5.12
C ARG A 59 2.44 -10.85 -3.80
N ASP A 60 3.57 -10.99 -3.13
CA ASP A 60 3.60 -11.62 -1.81
C ASP A 60 2.92 -10.75 -0.77
N TYR A 61 3.06 -9.42 -0.88
CA TYR A 61 2.31 -8.51 -0.02
C TYR A 61 0.81 -8.58 -0.30
N ALA A 62 0.43 -8.73 -1.56
CA ALA A 62 -0.98 -8.83 -1.93
C ALA A 62 -1.63 -10.06 -1.29
N ALA A 63 -0.87 -11.12 -1.08
CA ALA A 63 -1.38 -12.32 -0.43
C ALA A 63 -1.63 -12.13 1.07
N CYS A 64 -1.10 -11.06 1.65
CA CYS A 64 -1.18 -10.78 3.09
C CYS A 64 -2.25 -9.77 3.46
N CYS A 65 -3.01 -9.27 2.48
CA CYS A 65 -3.98 -8.21 2.73
C CYS A 65 -5.19 -8.33 1.81
N ASP A 66 -6.22 -7.58 2.12
CA ASP A 66 -7.42 -7.53 1.27
C ASP A 66 -7.19 -6.64 0.05
N ARG A 67 -6.42 -5.57 0.20
CA ARG A 67 -6.11 -4.63 -0.89
C ARG A 67 -4.68 -4.17 -0.77
N LEU A 68 -3.99 -4.12 -1.90
CA LEU A 68 -2.62 -3.62 -1.97
C LEU A 68 -2.59 -2.34 -2.80
N TYR A 69 -1.96 -1.31 -2.26
CA TYR A 69 -1.74 -0.04 -2.95
C TYR A 69 -0.25 0.22 -3.07
N PHE A 70 0.13 0.88 -4.16
CA PHE A 70 1.43 1.53 -4.25
C PHE A 70 1.23 3.03 -4.03
N ALA A 71 2.13 3.65 -3.28
CA ALA A 71 2.12 5.08 -3.07
C ALA A 71 3.36 5.69 -3.72
N ILE A 72 3.14 6.70 -4.52
CA ILE A 72 4.19 7.40 -5.26
C ILE A 72 4.05 8.90 -5.06
N SER A 73 5.12 9.64 -5.35
CA SER A 73 5.03 11.10 -5.41
C SER A 73 4.43 11.52 -6.74
N GLU A 74 4.03 12.78 -6.83
CA GLU A 74 3.48 13.34 -8.07
C GLU A 74 4.48 13.37 -9.22
N HIS A 75 5.76 13.18 -8.92
CA HIS A 75 6.83 13.20 -9.92
C HIS A 75 7.14 11.82 -10.49
N THR A 76 6.50 10.78 -10.00
CA THR A 76 6.75 9.41 -10.45
C THR A 76 5.76 9.04 -11.56
N PRO A 77 6.22 8.50 -12.70
CA PRO A 77 5.31 8.06 -13.76
C PRO A 77 4.36 6.95 -13.28
N VAL A 78 3.06 7.11 -13.57
CA VAL A 78 2.05 6.16 -13.11
C VAL A 78 1.93 4.92 -13.99
N ASP A 79 2.38 5.00 -15.22
CA ASP A 79 2.21 3.92 -16.21
C ASP A 79 3.09 2.70 -15.94
N VAL A 80 4.05 2.81 -15.04
CA VAL A 80 4.91 1.67 -14.68
C VAL A 80 4.32 0.81 -13.56
N MET A 81 3.18 1.20 -13.00
CA MET A 81 2.57 0.47 -11.88
C MET A 81 1.64 -0.63 -12.39
N PRO A 82 1.55 -1.78 -11.67
CA PRO A 82 0.66 -2.86 -12.11
C PRO A 82 -0.79 -2.46 -11.99
N LEU A 83 -1.62 -2.94 -12.91
CA LEU A 83 -3.04 -2.62 -12.94
C LEU A 83 -3.82 -3.28 -11.80
N GLU A 84 -3.30 -4.38 -11.25
CA GLU A 84 -3.96 -5.13 -10.20
C GLU A 84 -3.90 -4.42 -8.85
N ALA A 85 -2.90 -3.58 -8.64
CA ALA A 85 -2.74 -2.84 -7.40
C ALA A 85 -3.40 -1.48 -7.51
N GLY A 86 -3.82 -0.95 -6.37
CA GLY A 86 -4.28 0.42 -6.29
C GLY A 86 -3.12 1.39 -6.36
N LEU A 87 -3.41 2.64 -6.64
CA LEU A 87 -2.40 3.66 -6.78
C LEU A 87 -2.78 4.91 -5.98
N ILE A 88 -1.85 5.34 -5.15
CA ILE A 88 -1.98 6.56 -4.34
C ILE A 88 -0.88 7.51 -4.77
N VAL A 89 -1.23 8.77 -5.00
CA VAL A 89 -0.26 9.84 -5.20
C VAL A 89 -0.24 10.68 -3.94
N ALA A 90 0.94 10.88 -3.36
CA ALA A 90 1.06 11.48 -2.04
C ALA A 90 2.18 12.50 -1.95
N ASP A 91 2.02 13.42 -1.01
CA ASP A 91 3.07 14.30 -0.53
C ASP A 91 3.10 14.24 1.00
N PRO A 92 3.98 14.99 1.70
CA PRO A 92 4.03 14.91 3.17
C PRO A 92 2.77 15.38 3.87
N TYR A 93 1.89 16.10 3.20
CA TYR A 93 0.71 16.70 3.82
C TYR A 93 -0.58 15.94 3.56
N GLY A 94 -0.63 15.21 2.47
CA GLY A 94 -1.84 14.48 2.10
C GLY A 94 -1.60 13.52 0.95
N ALA A 95 -2.67 12.84 0.55
CA ALA A 95 -2.60 11.85 -0.51
C ALA A 95 -3.96 11.71 -1.17
N GLU A 96 -3.95 11.20 -2.40
CA GLU A 96 -5.15 10.95 -3.18
C GLU A 96 -5.07 9.57 -3.79
N ILE A 97 -6.16 8.81 -3.73
CA ILE A 97 -6.25 7.54 -4.43
C ILE A 97 -6.65 7.84 -5.86
N VAL A 98 -5.75 7.54 -6.79
CA VAL A 98 -6.02 7.74 -8.22
C VAL A 98 -6.52 6.47 -8.89
N ARG A 99 -6.33 5.32 -8.25
CA ARG A 99 -6.87 4.05 -8.71
C ARG A 99 -7.12 3.16 -7.49
N GLU A 100 -8.37 2.68 -7.32
CA GLU A 100 -8.70 1.77 -6.23
C GLU A 100 -8.05 0.41 -6.45
N ALA A 101 -7.64 -0.23 -5.36
CA ALA A 101 -7.09 -1.58 -5.43
C ALA A 101 -8.21 -2.60 -5.60
N GLU A 102 -7.92 -3.66 -6.35
CA GLU A 102 -8.82 -4.80 -6.42
C GLU A 102 -8.73 -5.61 -5.14
N LEU A 103 -9.85 -6.24 -4.74
CA LEU A 103 -9.84 -7.17 -3.62
C LEU A 103 -9.06 -8.42 -4.02
N THR A 104 -8.21 -8.88 -3.13
CA THR A 104 -7.53 -10.15 -3.33
C THR A 104 -8.45 -11.28 -2.86
N PHE A 105 -8.49 -12.38 -3.64
CA PHE A 105 -9.31 -13.53 -3.30
C PHE A 105 -8.51 -14.50 -2.44
N VAL A 106 -8.19 -14.08 -1.22
CA VAL A 106 -7.48 -14.93 -0.29
C VAL A 106 -8.29 -15.07 0.98
N THR A 107 -8.07 -16.18 1.67
CA THR A 107 -8.64 -16.35 3.01
C THR A 107 -8.13 -15.20 3.87
N LYS A 108 -9.02 -14.69 4.74
CA LYS A 108 -8.68 -13.56 5.59
C LYS A 108 -7.28 -13.75 6.18
N PRO A 109 -6.36 -12.84 5.91
CA PRO A 109 -4.98 -13.06 6.30
C PRO A 109 -4.77 -12.87 7.79
N THR A 110 -3.77 -13.58 8.30
CA THR A 110 -3.21 -13.32 9.62
C THR A 110 -1.94 -12.49 9.45
N LEU A 111 -1.92 -11.58 8.52
CA LEU A 111 -0.78 -10.73 8.20
C LEU A 111 0.50 -11.54 8.01
N CYS A 112 0.36 -12.60 7.25
CA CYS A 112 1.45 -13.52 6.90
C CYS A 112 2.42 -13.77 8.02
#